data_adbc3772bb249678667afa844337c66e
#
_entry.id   adbc3772bb249678667afa844337c66e
#
_cell.length_a   1.000
_cell.length_b   1.000
_cell.length_c   1.000
_cell.angle_alpha   90.00
_cell.angle_beta   90.00
_cell.angle_gamma   90.00
#
_symmetry.space_group_name_H-M   'P 1'
#
loop_
_entity.id
_entity.type
_entity.pdbx_description
1 polymer ?
#
loop_
_entity_poly.entity_id
_entity_poly.type
_entity_poly.pdbx_seq_one_letter_code
_entity_poly.pdbx_strand_id
1 'polypeptide(L)'
;MNDVITDVNPDSGLSILEGILTAAGFKDDPDCWERINISRGDERLFSFRIRPLDEQEVADLRRQCTRFLPNPNGAGYPRIEGEVNLVRLRSMKIYAATVPDDRALIWDSAEAQQRLGVMRGEDMIDCVLMAGEKDAVIERIDALSGYGARVFDTLKN
;
A
#
# COMPACT_ATOMS: atom_id res chain seq x y z
N MET A 1 -12.86 7.08 -35.64
CA MET A 1 -11.60 7.15 -35.18
C MET A 1 -11.30 8.21 -34.17
N ASN A 2 -10.67 7.88 -33.18
CA ASN A 2 -10.51 8.76 -32.03
C ASN A 2 -9.15 9.43 -32.01
N ASP A 3 -9.06 10.55 -32.66
CA ASP A 3 -7.84 11.34 -32.60
C ASP A 3 -7.61 11.93 -31.20
N VAL A 4 -8.65 11.94 -30.38
CA VAL A 4 -8.59 12.47 -29.01
C VAL A 4 -7.55 11.77 -28.16
N ILE A 5 -7.34 10.46 -28.37
CA ILE A 5 -6.38 9.69 -27.58
C ILE A 5 -4.93 10.09 -27.87
N THR A 6 -4.66 10.57 -29.08
CA THR A 6 -3.32 10.99 -29.49
C THR A 6 -3.11 12.50 -29.37
N ASP A 7 -4.15 13.24 -29.02
CA ASP A 7 -4.00 14.68 -28.83
C ASP A 7 -3.03 14.96 -27.68
N VAL A 8 -2.20 15.98 -27.87
CA VAL A 8 -1.21 16.38 -26.86
C VAL A 8 -1.88 17.20 -25.79
N ASN A 9 -1.65 16.84 -24.54
CA ASN A 9 -2.08 17.62 -23.39
C ASN A 9 -1.22 18.90 -23.32
N PRO A 10 -1.83 20.10 -23.44
CA PRO A 10 -1.07 21.34 -23.47
C PRO A 10 -0.27 21.62 -22.20
N ASP A 11 -0.67 21.07 -21.06
CA ASP A 11 -0.02 21.35 -19.79
C ASP A 11 1.20 20.48 -19.53
N SER A 12 1.25 19.28 -20.11
CA SER A 12 2.31 18.31 -19.83
C SER A 12 3.14 17.92 -21.04
N GLY A 13 2.69 18.25 -22.25
CA GLY A 13 3.34 17.80 -23.47
C GLY A 13 3.10 16.34 -23.82
N LEU A 14 2.37 15.59 -22.98
CA LEU A 14 2.01 14.20 -23.23
C LEU A 14 0.75 14.13 -24.10
N SER A 15 0.67 13.13 -24.96
CA SER A 15 -0.61 12.80 -25.59
C SER A 15 -1.57 12.27 -24.51
N ILE A 16 -2.85 12.27 -24.81
CA ILE A 16 -3.85 11.72 -23.88
C ILE A 16 -3.55 10.22 -23.64
N LEU A 17 -3.20 9.48 -24.68
CA LEU A 17 -2.84 8.07 -24.54
C LEU A 17 -1.62 7.87 -23.64
N GLU A 18 -0.55 8.64 -23.84
CA GLU A 18 0.64 8.58 -23.02
C GLU A 18 0.32 8.88 -21.55
N GLY A 19 -0.51 9.90 -21.33
CA GLY A 19 -0.96 10.27 -19.98
C GLY A 19 -1.75 9.14 -19.31
N ILE A 20 -2.65 8.49 -20.04
CA ILE A 20 -3.43 7.37 -19.53
C ILE A 20 -2.52 6.20 -19.16
N LEU A 21 -1.59 5.85 -20.05
CA LEU A 21 -0.69 4.72 -19.80
C LEU A 21 0.26 4.99 -18.64
N THR A 22 0.77 6.20 -18.55
CA THR A 22 1.61 6.62 -17.42
C THR A 22 0.84 6.56 -16.11
N ALA A 23 -0.38 7.09 -16.11
CA ALA A 23 -1.23 7.08 -14.92
C ALA A 23 -1.56 5.65 -14.48
N ALA A 24 -1.83 4.75 -15.42
CA ALA A 24 -2.16 3.35 -15.12
C ALA A 24 -0.98 2.56 -14.56
N GLY A 25 0.25 2.95 -14.90
CA GLY A 25 1.46 2.23 -14.50
C GLY A 25 2.02 2.60 -13.13
N PHE A 26 1.28 3.33 -12.30
CA PHE A 26 1.80 3.93 -11.06
C PHE A 26 2.41 2.92 -10.08
N LYS A 27 1.89 1.69 -10.00
CA LYS A 27 2.38 0.72 -9.03
C LYS A 27 3.78 0.21 -9.34
N ASP A 28 4.09 0.06 -10.62
CA ASP A 28 5.35 -0.51 -11.06
C ASP A 28 6.36 0.56 -11.48
N ASP A 29 5.99 1.82 -11.37
CA ASP A 29 6.84 2.93 -11.72
C ASP A 29 7.70 3.33 -10.52
N PRO A 30 9.03 3.12 -10.57
CA PRO A 30 9.92 3.50 -9.45
C PRO A 30 9.87 4.98 -9.08
N ASP A 31 9.48 5.85 -10.02
CA ASP A 31 9.32 7.28 -9.74
C ASP A 31 8.15 7.55 -8.78
N CYS A 32 7.22 6.60 -8.66
CA CYS A 32 6.11 6.67 -7.72
C CYS A 32 6.41 6.00 -6.37
N TRP A 33 7.61 5.45 -6.22
CA TRP A 33 8.01 4.77 -4.98
C TRP A 33 8.70 5.74 -4.02
N GLU A 34 8.73 5.37 -2.75
CA GLU A 34 9.42 6.16 -1.73
C GLU A 34 10.27 5.24 -0.87
N ARG A 35 11.45 5.70 -0.51
CA ARG A 35 12.32 4.96 0.42
C ARG A 35 11.99 5.35 1.84
N ILE A 36 11.78 4.35 2.67
CA ILE A 36 11.57 4.50 4.10
C ILE A 36 12.85 4.11 4.81
N ASN A 37 13.33 4.96 5.68
CA ASN A 37 14.49 4.69 6.52
C ASN A 37 14.03 4.49 7.95
N ILE A 38 14.30 3.33 8.52
CA ILE A 38 14.02 3.07 9.93
C ILE A 38 15.28 3.38 10.72
N SER A 39 15.19 4.42 11.53
CA SER A 39 16.31 4.88 12.35
C SER A 39 15.84 5.02 13.79
N ARG A 40 16.71 4.70 14.72
CA ARG A 40 16.44 4.88 16.15
C ARG A 40 17.64 5.54 16.78
N GLY A 41 17.40 6.69 17.42
CA GLY A 41 18.51 7.56 17.80
C GLY A 41 19.23 8.03 16.55
N ASP A 42 20.56 7.95 16.55
CA ASP A 42 21.38 8.37 15.42
C ASP A 42 21.73 7.22 14.48
N GLU A 43 21.20 6.03 14.72
CA GLU A 43 21.54 4.84 13.96
C GLU A 43 20.44 4.49 12.95
N ARG A 44 20.83 4.38 11.67
CA ARG A 44 19.96 3.83 10.64
C ARG A 44 20.04 2.31 10.71
N LEU A 45 18.90 1.66 10.98
CA LEU A 45 18.86 0.22 11.15
C LEU A 45 18.69 -0.49 9.81
N PHE A 46 17.73 -0.06 9.00
CA PHE A 46 17.51 -0.59 7.65
C PHE A 46 16.60 0.35 6.88
N SER A 47 16.47 0.08 5.58
CA SER A 47 15.56 0.83 4.73
C SER A 47 14.85 -0.10 3.77
N PHE A 48 13.69 0.32 3.30
CA PHE A 48 12.91 -0.39 2.28
C PHE A 48 12.12 0.61 1.46
N ARG A 49 11.69 0.19 0.29
CA ARG A 49 10.92 1.05 -0.61
C ARG A 49 9.46 0.63 -0.55
N ILE A 50 8.59 1.62 -0.58
CA ILE A 50 7.14 1.42 -0.63
C ILE A 50 6.61 1.94 -1.96
N ARG A 51 5.49 1.35 -2.38
CA ARG A 51 4.78 1.73 -3.60
C ARG A 51 3.33 2.08 -3.28
N PRO A 52 2.66 2.80 -4.17
CA PRO A 52 1.22 3.03 -4.00
C PRO A 52 0.44 1.71 -4.00
N LEU A 53 -0.69 1.71 -3.31
CA LEU A 53 -1.66 0.63 -3.34
C LEU A 53 -2.87 1.07 -4.16
N ASP A 54 -3.44 0.16 -4.94
CA ASP A 54 -4.69 0.44 -5.64
C ASP A 54 -5.90 0.09 -4.76
N GLU A 55 -7.07 0.50 -5.23
CA GLU A 55 -8.30 0.32 -4.46
C GLU A 55 -8.62 -1.16 -4.20
N GLN A 56 -8.37 -2.01 -5.19
CA GLN A 56 -8.64 -3.45 -5.03
C GLN A 56 -7.73 -4.07 -3.99
N GLU A 57 -6.45 -3.68 -3.97
CA GLU A 57 -5.51 -4.16 -2.95
C GLU A 57 -5.95 -3.74 -1.55
N VAL A 58 -6.37 -2.49 -1.38
CA VAL A 58 -6.85 -2.00 -0.10
C VAL A 58 -8.10 -2.76 0.35
N ALA A 59 -9.04 -2.97 -0.57
CA ALA A 59 -10.27 -3.71 -0.29
C ALA A 59 -9.99 -5.17 0.09
N ASP A 60 -9.08 -5.82 -0.61
CA ASP A 60 -8.70 -7.22 -0.33
C ASP A 60 -8.02 -7.36 1.02
N LEU A 61 -7.14 -6.44 1.37
CA LEU A 61 -6.48 -6.44 2.68
C LEU A 61 -7.50 -6.30 3.81
N ARG A 62 -8.46 -5.39 3.64
CA ARG A 62 -9.51 -5.20 4.63
C ARG A 62 -10.35 -6.47 4.78
N ARG A 63 -10.72 -7.10 3.67
CA ARG A 63 -11.50 -8.34 3.68
C ARG A 63 -10.76 -9.45 4.43
N GLN A 64 -9.46 -9.60 4.22
CA GLN A 64 -8.65 -10.62 4.89
C GLN A 64 -8.54 -10.40 6.39
N CYS A 65 -8.71 -9.17 6.85
CA CYS A 65 -8.61 -8.80 8.27
C CYS A 65 -9.98 -8.63 8.93
N THR A 66 -11.08 -8.86 8.20
CA THR A 66 -12.45 -8.74 8.69
C THR A 66 -12.96 -10.10 9.11
N ARG A 67 -13.56 -10.16 10.30
CA ARG A 67 -14.25 -11.35 10.75
C ARG A 67 -15.65 -11.36 10.19
N PHE A 68 -16.03 -12.45 9.49
CA PHE A 68 -17.37 -12.61 8.96
C PHE A 68 -18.17 -13.52 9.87
N LEU A 69 -19.40 -13.10 10.17
CA LEU A 69 -20.29 -13.78 11.10
C LEU A 69 -21.48 -14.39 10.34
N PRO A 70 -22.08 -15.50 10.84
CA PRO A 70 -23.29 -16.02 10.25
C PRO A 70 -24.41 -14.98 10.29
N ASN A 71 -25.21 -14.93 9.21
CA ASN A 71 -26.35 -14.03 9.17
C ASN A 71 -27.44 -14.56 10.11
N PRO A 72 -28.00 -13.72 11.01
CA PRO A 72 -29.05 -14.14 11.93
C PRO A 72 -30.33 -14.56 11.23
N ASN A 73 -30.51 -14.19 9.96
CA ASN A 73 -31.69 -14.57 9.17
C ASN A 73 -31.60 -15.97 8.57
N GLY A 74 -30.48 -16.67 8.73
CA GLY A 74 -30.33 -18.07 8.31
C GLY A 74 -29.19 -18.29 7.31
N ALA A 75 -28.93 -19.58 7.03
CA ALA A 75 -27.81 -20.02 6.21
C ALA A 75 -27.88 -19.59 4.74
N GLY A 76 -29.09 -19.28 4.24
CA GLY A 76 -29.27 -18.83 2.86
C GLY A 76 -28.95 -17.36 2.63
N TYR A 77 -28.60 -16.63 3.66
CA TYR A 77 -28.29 -15.21 3.57
C TYR A 77 -26.79 -14.99 3.62
N PRO A 78 -26.30 -13.90 3.00
CA PRO A 78 -24.87 -13.56 3.05
C PRO A 78 -24.39 -13.38 4.48
N ARG A 79 -23.12 -13.73 4.73
CA ARG A 79 -22.48 -13.45 6.02
C ARG A 79 -22.40 -11.95 6.23
N ILE A 80 -22.46 -11.53 7.47
CA ILE A 80 -22.34 -10.12 7.84
C ILE A 80 -20.92 -9.83 8.31
N GLU A 81 -20.49 -8.60 8.10
CA GLU A 81 -19.18 -8.13 8.56
C GLU A 81 -19.19 -7.96 10.06
N GLY A 82 -18.16 -8.50 10.73
CA GLY A 82 -17.90 -8.28 12.14
C GLY A 82 -16.73 -7.31 12.32
N GLU A 83 -15.93 -7.56 13.34
CA GLU A 83 -14.79 -6.71 13.65
C GLU A 83 -13.67 -6.84 12.62
N VAL A 84 -12.96 -5.72 12.38
CA VAL A 84 -11.74 -5.67 11.60
C VAL A 84 -10.56 -5.70 12.56
N ASN A 85 -9.61 -6.63 12.33
CA ASN A 85 -8.35 -6.63 13.07
C ASN A 85 -7.45 -5.53 12.52
N LEU A 86 -7.48 -4.37 13.17
CA LEU A 86 -6.75 -3.19 12.70
C LEU A 86 -5.24 -3.34 12.80
N VAL A 87 -4.74 -4.02 13.83
CA VAL A 87 -3.29 -4.26 13.97
C VAL A 87 -2.78 -5.08 12.78
N ARG A 88 -3.48 -6.16 12.47
CA ARG A 88 -3.11 -7.02 11.33
C ARG A 88 -3.27 -6.28 10.00
N LEU A 89 -4.34 -5.50 9.84
CA LEU A 89 -4.57 -4.73 8.62
C LEU A 89 -3.42 -3.76 8.35
N ARG A 90 -2.95 -3.08 9.38
CA ARG A 90 -1.84 -2.14 9.25
C ARG A 90 -0.55 -2.84 8.84
N SER A 91 -0.25 -3.97 9.46
CA SER A 91 0.94 -4.76 9.12
C SER A 91 0.86 -5.33 7.71
N MET A 92 -0.29 -5.85 7.32
CA MET A 92 -0.50 -6.37 5.97
C MET A 92 -0.42 -5.26 4.92
N LYS A 93 -0.86 -4.06 5.27
CA LYS A 93 -0.77 -2.91 4.38
C LYS A 93 0.69 -2.53 4.11
N ILE A 94 1.51 -2.50 5.15
CA ILE A 94 2.95 -2.24 5.01
C ILE A 94 3.60 -3.34 4.19
N TYR A 95 3.28 -4.59 4.47
CA TYR A 95 3.80 -5.73 3.72
C TYR A 95 3.45 -5.63 2.23
N ALA A 96 2.20 -5.37 1.91
CA ALA A 96 1.74 -5.28 0.52
C ALA A 96 2.36 -4.09 -0.22
N ALA A 97 2.55 -2.97 0.47
CA ALA A 97 3.13 -1.77 -0.13
C ALA A 97 4.65 -1.83 -0.28
N THR A 98 5.33 -2.71 0.46
CA THR A 98 6.77 -2.91 0.27
C THR A 98 7.02 -3.51 -1.09
N VAL A 99 7.93 -2.92 -1.87
CA VAL A 99 8.22 -3.44 -3.21
C VAL A 99 8.75 -4.89 -3.12
N PRO A 100 8.43 -5.75 -4.12
CA PRO A 100 8.70 -7.18 -4.01
C PRO A 100 10.14 -7.55 -3.67
N ASP A 101 11.12 -6.87 -4.26
CA ASP A 101 12.53 -7.16 -4.00
C ASP A 101 12.91 -6.89 -2.55
N ASP A 102 12.43 -5.79 -1.99
CA ASP A 102 12.70 -5.43 -0.60
C ASP A 102 11.91 -6.32 0.37
N ARG A 103 10.70 -6.71 -0.02
CA ARG A 103 9.88 -7.66 0.76
C ARG A 103 10.62 -8.98 0.94
N ALA A 104 11.19 -9.50 -0.15
CA ALA A 104 11.93 -10.75 -0.10
C ALA A 104 13.17 -10.66 0.79
N LEU A 105 13.85 -9.51 0.80
CA LEU A 105 15.07 -9.32 1.58
C LEU A 105 14.79 -9.08 3.07
N ILE A 106 13.69 -8.46 3.41
CA ILE A 106 13.44 -7.95 4.77
C ILE A 106 12.34 -8.77 5.46
N TRP A 107 11.09 -8.59 5.02
CA TRP A 107 9.96 -9.22 5.70
C TRP A 107 9.91 -10.72 5.52
N ASP A 108 10.31 -11.21 4.36
CA ASP A 108 10.32 -12.64 4.02
C ASP A 108 11.71 -13.28 4.23
N SER A 109 12.62 -12.61 4.92
CA SER A 109 13.92 -13.16 5.26
C SER A 109 13.76 -14.39 6.15
N ALA A 110 14.09 -15.57 5.62
CA ALA A 110 13.97 -16.83 6.37
C ALA A 110 14.83 -16.82 7.62
N GLU A 111 16.05 -16.29 7.54
CA GLU A 111 16.96 -16.21 8.67
C GLU A 111 16.40 -15.31 9.77
N ALA A 112 15.90 -14.13 9.41
CA ALA A 112 15.34 -13.22 10.40
C ALA A 112 14.07 -13.78 11.02
N GLN A 113 13.20 -14.40 10.22
CA GLN A 113 11.98 -15.04 10.72
C GLN A 113 12.31 -16.15 11.72
N GLN A 114 13.30 -16.95 11.41
CA GLN A 114 13.71 -18.04 12.28
C GLN A 114 14.23 -17.51 13.61
N ARG A 115 15.08 -16.49 13.59
CA ARG A 115 15.65 -15.90 14.79
C ARG A 115 14.61 -15.21 15.68
N LEU A 116 13.57 -14.64 15.07
CA LEU A 116 12.52 -13.94 15.80
C LEU A 116 11.32 -14.84 16.12
N GLY A 117 11.33 -16.07 15.63
CA GLY A 117 10.25 -17.02 15.92
C GLY A 117 8.94 -16.69 15.23
N VAL A 118 8.98 -16.04 14.08
CA VAL A 118 7.80 -15.71 13.29
C VAL A 118 7.81 -16.46 11.97
N MET A 119 6.64 -16.66 11.38
CA MET A 119 6.49 -17.49 10.19
C MET A 119 6.07 -16.71 8.95
N ARG A 120 5.51 -15.52 9.11
CA ARG A 120 4.96 -14.72 7.99
C ARG A 120 5.55 -13.32 7.96
N GLY A 121 5.63 -12.76 6.75
CA GLY A 121 6.20 -11.42 6.56
C GLY A 121 5.46 -10.32 7.32
N GLU A 122 4.13 -10.39 7.38
CA GLU A 122 3.36 -9.40 8.14
C GLU A 122 3.60 -9.51 9.65
N ASP A 123 3.90 -10.71 10.16
CA ASP A 123 4.25 -10.88 11.56
C ASP A 123 5.64 -10.31 11.88
N MET A 124 6.54 -10.34 10.90
CA MET A 124 7.85 -9.68 11.01
C MET A 124 7.69 -8.19 11.27
N ILE A 125 6.75 -7.56 10.59
CA ILE A 125 6.50 -6.12 10.74
C ILE A 125 6.08 -5.82 12.18
N ASP A 126 5.22 -6.64 12.77
CA ASP A 126 4.80 -6.46 14.16
C ASP A 126 5.96 -6.62 15.15
N CYS A 127 6.92 -7.51 14.85
CA CYS A 127 8.10 -7.68 15.70
C CYS A 127 9.11 -6.54 15.57
N VAL A 128 9.21 -5.95 14.38
CA VAL A 128 10.32 -5.05 14.04
C VAL A 128 9.96 -3.59 14.24
N LEU A 129 8.75 -3.19 13.85
CA LEU A 129 8.33 -1.78 13.88
C LEU A 129 7.56 -1.44 15.15
N MET A 130 7.91 -0.31 15.74
CA MET A 130 7.14 0.27 16.83
C MET A 130 5.83 0.85 16.29
N ALA A 131 4.85 1.03 17.17
CA ALA A 131 3.53 1.54 16.80
C ALA A 131 3.62 2.88 16.05
N GLY A 132 4.44 3.80 16.53
CA GLY A 132 4.62 5.10 15.88
C GLY A 132 5.35 5.01 14.54
N GLU A 133 6.26 4.05 14.41
CA GLU A 133 6.93 3.78 13.14
C GLU A 133 5.94 3.23 12.12
N LYS A 134 5.06 2.33 12.53
CA LYS A 134 3.98 1.83 11.67
C LYS A 134 3.07 2.96 11.21
N ASP A 135 2.69 3.85 12.12
CA ASP A 135 1.86 5.02 11.79
C ASP A 135 2.51 5.89 10.73
N ALA A 136 3.81 6.17 10.89
CA ALA A 136 4.55 7.00 9.95
C ALA A 136 4.64 6.35 8.56
N VAL A 137 4.90 5.05 8.50
CA VAL A 137 4.98 4.32 7.24
C VAL A 137 3.62 4.31 6.54
N ILE A 138 2.55 4.04 7.28
CA ILE A 138 1.20 4.00 6.72
C ILE A 138 0.79 5.37 6.19
N GLU A 139 1.12 6.44 6.89
CA GLU A 139 0.87 7.79 6.40
C GLU A 139 1.54 8.03 5.04
N ARG A 140 2.77 7.56 4.87
CA ARG A 140 3.47 7.69 3.59
C ARG A 140 2.85 6.81 2.51
N ILE A 141 2.44 5.60 2.84
CA ILE A 141 1.73 4.72 1.90
C ILE A 141 0.43 5.37 1.43
N ASP A 142 -0.32 5.93 2.35
CA ASP A 142 -1.58 6.61 2.03
C ASP A 142 -1.35 7.82 1.13
N ALA A 143 -0.34 8.62 1.44
CA ALA A 143 0.02 9.77 0.60
C ALA A 143 0.39 9.34 -0.82
N LEU A 144 1.22 8.30 -0.97
CA LEU A 144 1.58 7.76 -2.27
C LEU A 144 0.38 7.21 -3.03
N SER A 145 -0.58 6.65 -2.30
CA SER A 145 -1.79 6.06 -2.88
C SER A 145 -2.87 7.09 -3.23
N GLY A 146 -2.55 8.36 -3.07
CA GLY A 146 -3.41 9.47 -3.48
C GLY A 146 -4.35 9.99 -2.40
N TYR A 147 -4.34 9.42 -1.21
CA TYR A 147 -5.19 9.91 -0.12
C TYR A 147 -4.68 11.28 0.36
N GLY A 148 -5.58 12.24 0.42
CA GLY A 148 -5.24 13.60 0.80
C GLY A 148 -4.56 14.42 -0.30
N ALA A 149 -4.34 13.84 -1.48
CA ALA A 149 -3.76 14.55 -2.60
C ALA A 149 -4.75 15.56 -3.18
N ARG A 150 -4.19 16.64 -3.74
CA ARG A 150 -4.98 17.58 -4.50
C ARG A 150 -5.26 16.97 -5.88
N VAL A 151 -6.43 16.33 -6.03
CA VAL A 151 -6.81 15.63 -7.26
C VAL A 151 -7.30 16.57 -8.33
N PHE A 152 -7.96 17.65 -7.91
CA PHE A 152 -8.49 18.62 -8.86
C PHE A 152 -7.63 19.86 -8.86
N ASP A 153 -7.18 20.23 -10.05
CA ASP A 153 -6.52 21.51 -10.24
C ASP A 153 -7.59 22.57 -10.41
N THR A 154 -7.84 23.31 -9.36
CA THR A 154 -8.83 24.37 -9.39
C THR A 154 -8.21 25.60 -10.02
N LEU A 155 -8.59 25.89 -11.26
CA LEU A 155 -8.18 27.11 -11.92
C LEU A 155 -8.87 28.28 -11.25
N LYS A 156 -8.08 29.15 -10.66
CA LYS A 156 -8.58 30.40 -10.11
C LYS A 156 -8.50 31.46 -11.19
N ASN A 157 -9.63 31.98 -11.52
CA ASN A 157 -9.71 33.07 -12.45
C ASN A 157 -9.79 34.40 -11.75
#